data_6b4e8aa30cfd9d01e1e62c2a2dbc6026
#
_entry.id   6b4e8aa30cfd9d01e1e62c2a2dbc6026
#
_cell.length_a   1.000
_cell.length_b   1.000
_cell.length_c   1.000
_cell.angle_alpha   90.00
_cell.angle_beta   90.00
_cell.angle_gamma   90.00
#
_symmetry.space_group_name_H-M   'P 1'
#
loop_
_entity.id
_entity.type
_entity.pdbx_description
1 polymer ?
#
loop_
_entity_poly.entity_id
_entity_poly.type
_entity_poly.pdbx_seq_one_letter_code
_entity_poly.pdbx_strand_id
1 'polypeptide(L)'
;YAVREKAANNYYTMTTGQIHYFNVVEYQGGAFIQYEPDTNAVTFMDRVVRGDLSFVKKNSDTGEALAYIPFRITNNTTGETHYILTGADGTYTSAAGKTTNTNANDAVLSQYGDKDVIPQSVVDSLAKDAGLWFGMGSEGTMTAANDSYGSFVYGTYTITELKTEATRSMKMYTSTFTIDTDGKVLDLGTVNNVPMGIKTTLVDVNGEHFTEPVSSITLTDHVAYKNLDTDKTYTLTGTLYVKEGDALTELMTETVDFTPAEKNGTQDVTFTFDASGLVGKSVVAFEELSVNGEFCAEHKDKDDENQTVTFPGIQTTARDNVTEDHVSNATDSITIVDTVAY
;
A
#
# COMPACT_ATOMS: atom_id res chain seq x y z
N TYR A 1 -22.66 26.68 53.08
CA TYR A 1 -21.85 25.55 52.63
C TYR A 1 -21.62 25.66 51.12
N ALA A 2 -20.55 25.02 50.64
CA ALA A 2 -20.25 24.95 49.23
C ALA A 2 -19.80 23.52 48.86
N VAL A 3 -20.21 23.07 47.70
CA VAL A 3 -19.79 21.80 47.12
C VAL A 3 -19.07 22.10 45.81
N ARG A 4 -17.95 21.46 45.60
CA ARG A 4 -17.22 21.48 44.35
C ARG A 4 -16.71 20.10 44.02
N GLU A 5 -16.56 19.82 42.74
CA GLU A 5 -15.88 18.63 42.33
C GLU A 5 -14.38 18.71 42.67
N LYS A 6 -13.81 17.59 43.10
CA LYS A 6 -12.40 17.49 43.49
C LYS A 6 -11.52 16.91 42.37
N ALA A 7 -12.04 15.96 41.62
CA ALA A 7 -11.36 15.31 40.53
C ALA A 7 -12.35 14.64 39.56
N ALA A 8 -12.14 14.79 38.27
CA ALA A 8 -12.80 13.98 37.24
C ALA A 8 -12.07 12.63 37.06
N ASN A 9 -12.71 11.65 36.45
CA ASN A 9 -12.02 10.45 36.01
C ASN A 9 -11.20 10.73 34.73
N ASN A 10 -10.39 9.75 34.26
CA ASN A 10 -9.47 9.94 33.16
C ASN A 10 -10.13 10.28 31.81
N TYR A 11 -11.46 10.00 31.68
CA TYR A 11 -12.21 10.29 30.44
C TYR A 11 -12.68 11.74 30.34
N TYR A 12 -12.66 12.49 31.46
CA TYR A 12 -13.23 13.81 31.54
C TYR A 12 -12.26 14.83 32.08
N THR A 13 -12.34 16.04 31.57
CA THR A 13 -11.66 17.22 32.09
C THR A 13 -12.65 17.98 32.96
N MET A 14 -12.26 18.22 34.20
CA MET A 14 -13.03 19.02 35.15
C MET A 14 -13.29 20.43 34.58
N THR A 15 -14.53 20.85 34.56
CA THR A 15 -14.86 22.25 34.27
C THR A 15 -14.54 23.08 35.48
N THR A 16 -13.47 23.88 35.38
CA THR A 16 -13.01 24.73 36.49
C THR A 16 -14.05 25.79 36.85
N GLY A 17 -14.15 26.06 38.14
CA GLY A 17 -15.02 27.15 38.67
C GLY A 17 -16.45 26.76 38.95
N GLN A 18 -16.84 25.50 38.78
CA GLN A 18 -18.15 25.02 39.22
C GLN A 18 -18.14 24.86 40.74
N ILE A 19 -18.73 25.81 41.44
CA ILE A 19 -18.95 25.80 42.88
C ILE A 19 -20.43 26.04 43.10
N HIS A 20 -21.09 25.10 43.76
CA HIS A 20 -22.49 25.22 44.11
C HIS A 20 -22.63 25.51 45.62
N TYR A 21 -23.37 26.54 45.92
CA TYR A 21 -23.62 26.96 47.29
C TYR A 21 -24.95 26.42 47.76
N PHE A 22 -25.03 26.07 49.04
CA PHE A 22 -26.26 25.64 49.68
C PHE A 22 -26.24 26.04 51.16
N ASN A 23 -27.41 26.20 51.71
CA ASN A 23 -27.64 26.39 53.14
C ASN A 23 -28.25 25.13 53.73
N VAL A 24 -27.91 24.85 54.96
CA VAL A 24 -28.63 23.87 55.76
C VAL A 24 -29.58 24.65 56.65
N VAL A 25 -30.86 24.46 56.42
CA VAL A 25 -31.94 25.15 57.19
C VAL A 25 -32.71 24.17 58.01
N GLU A 26 -33.17 24.62 59.12
CA GLU A 26 -34.09 23.84 60.02
C GLU A 26 -35.52 24.07 59.54
N TYR A 27 -36.30 22.99 59.37
CA TYR A 27 -37.71 23.02 59.04
C TYR A 27 -38.41 21.84 59.73
N GLN A 28 -39.44 22.12 60.55
CA GLN A 28 -40.21 21.12 61.29
C GLN A 28 -39.37 20.17 62.12
N GLY A 29 -38.27 20.67 62.73
CA GLY A 29 -37.38 19.88 63.58
C GLY A 29 -36.38 18.98 62.86
N GLY A 30 -36.23 19.12 61.53
CA GLY A 30 -35.25 18.44 60.74
C GLY A 30 -34.33 19.41 60.01
N ALA A 31 -33.16 18.94 59.54
CA ALA A 31 -32.23 19.70 58.73
C ALA A 31 -32.48 19.42 57.25
N PHE A 32 -32.62 20.47 56.44
CA PHE A 32 -32.86 20.41 55.00
C PHE A 32 -31.81 21.22 54.25
N ILE A 33 -31.49 20.79 53.06
CA ILE A 33 -30.59 21.50 52.16
C ILE A 33 -31.41 22.45 51.27
N GLN A 34 -31.05 23.73 51.28
CA GLN A 34 -31.60 24.75 50.37
C GLN A 34 -30.48 25.22 49.43
N TYR A 35 -30.63 25.04 48.14
CA TYR A 35 -29.68 25.45 47.14
C TYR A 35 -29.85 26.93 46.77
N GLU A 36 -28.75 27.58 46.37
CA GLU A 36 -28.74 28.94 45.83
C GLU A 36 -28.13 28.99 44.42
N PRO A 37 -28.84 29.46 43.40
CA PRO A 37 -30.27 29.82 43.44
C PRO A 37 -31.16 28.60 43.71
N ASP A 38 -32.40 28.84 44.13
CA ASP A 38 -33.37 27.83 44.55
C ASP A 38 -33.66 26.80 43.46
N THR A 39 -32.75 25.88 43.29
CA THR A 39 -32.81 24.75 42.35
C THR A 39 -32.76 23.45 43.16
N ASN A 40 -33.66 22.54 42.87
CA ASN A 40 -33.72 21.24 43.55
C ASN A 40 -32.63 20.26 43.13
N ALA A 41 -31.69 20.68 42.30
CA ALA A 41 -30.61 19.84 41.81
C ALA A 41 -29.30 20.63 41.58
N VAL A 42 -28.18 20.01 41.90
CA VAL A 42 -26.84 20.49 41.62
C VAL A 42 -26.27 19.62 40.53
N THR A 43 -25.89 20.22 39.41
CA THR A 43 -25.27 19.51 38.29
C THR A 43 -23.84 20.00 38.09
N PHE A 44 -22.88 19.09 38.12
CA PHE A 44 -21.52 19.32 37.66
C PHE A 44 -21.42 18.82 36.23
N MET A 45 -20.83 19.61 35.38
CA MET A 45 -20.67 19.27 33.95
C MET A 45 -19.18 19.18 33.64
N ASP A 46 -18.76 18.00 33.24
CA ASP A 46 -17.40 17.75 32.78
C ASP A 46 -17.39 17.63 31.26
N ARG A 47 -16.27 17.98 30.71
CA ARG A 47 -16.01 17.82 29.27
C ARG A 47 -15.20 16.55 29.04
N VAL A 48 -15.55 15.78 28.02
CA VAL A 48 -14.79 14.61 27.60
C VAL A 48 -13.38 15.05 27.18
N VAL A 49 -12.36 14.34 27.63
CA VAL A 49 -10.97 14.52 27.18
C VAL A 49 -10.89 14.27 25.69
N ARG A 50 -10.33 15.20 24.95
CA ARG A 50 -10.15 15.11 23.50
C ARG A 50 -8.76 15.57 23.09
N GLY A 51 -8.25 14.97 22.01
CA GLY A 51 -6.97 15.35 21.41
C GLY A 51 -6.99 15.17 19.91
N ASP A 52 -5.86 15.42 19.30
CA ASP A 52 -5.66 15.36 17.86
C ASP A 52 -4.46 14.49 17.50
N LEU A 53 -4.35 14.16 16.21
CA LEU A 53 -3.30 13.35 15.61
C LEU A 53 -2.64 14.12 14.47
N SER A 54 -1.32 14.00 14.34
CA SER A 54 -0.58 14.46 13.17
C SER A 54 0.51 13.47 12.77
N PHE A 55 0.86 13.43 11.48
CA PHE A 55 1.99 12.67 10.93
C PHE A 55 2.30 13.10 9.48
N VAL A 56 3.42 12.61 8.94
CA VAL A 56 3.80 12.76 7.53
C VAL A 56 4.02 11.39 6.92
N LYS A 57 3.36 11.11 5.80
CA LYS A 57 3.49 9.86 5.04
C LYS A 57 4.57 9.97 3.99
N LYS A 58 5.53 9.02 3.98
CA LYS A 58 6.68 9.03 3.06
C LYS A 58 7.01 7.65 2.51
N ASN A 59 7.67 7.65 1.35
CA ASN A 59 8.40 6.51 0.81
C ASN A 59 9.74 6.40 1.53
N SER A 60 10.09 5.25 2.09
CA SER A 60 11.32 5.06 2.86
C SER A 60 12.59 5.13 2.03
N ASP A 61 12.51 4.74 0.75
CA ASP A 61 13.68 4.65 -0.13
C ASP A 61 14.04 6.02 -0.73
N THR A 62 13.03 6.80 -1.10
CA THR A 62 13.24 8.11 -1.76
C THR A 62 13.12 9.30 -0.80
N GLY A 63 12.44 9.10 0.35
CA GLY A 63 12.09 10.18 1.27
C GLY A 63 10.96 11.08 0.77
N GLU A 64 10.41 10.82 -0.41
CA GLU A 64 9.32 11.58 -0.99
C GLU A 64 8.01 11.39 -0.22
N ALA A 65 7.22 12.45 -0.17
CA ALA A 65 5.89 12.40 0.43
C ALA A 65 4.94 11.55 -0.41
N LEU A 66 4.10 10.75 0.27
CA LEU A 66 3.05 9.99 -0.36
C LEU A 66 1.70 10.70 -0.18
N ALA A 67 1.21 11.28 -1.26
CA ALA A 67 -0.02 12.07 -1.28
C ALA A 67 -1.27 11.18 -1.28
N TYR A 68 -2.32 11.66 -0.62
CA TYR A 68 -3.66 11.08 -0.67
C TYR A 68 -3.74 9.59 -0.30
N ILE A 69 -2.97 9.19 0.72
CA ILE A 69 -3.00 7.83 1.24
C ILE A 69 -4.12 7.69 2.26
N PRO A 70 -5.07 6.76 2.06
CA PRO A 70 -6.16 6.53 2.98
C PRO A 70 -5.73 5.66 4.17
N PHE A 71 -6.28 5.99 5.35
CA PHE A 71 -6.11 5.21 6.57
C PHE A 71 -7.46 4.94 7.21
N ARG A 72 -7.61 3.75 7.79
CA ARG A 72 -8.67 3.39 8.71
C ARG A 72 -8.18 3.60 10.13
N ILE A 73 -8.97 4.27 10.96
CA ILE A 73 -8.70 4.47 12.38
C ILE A 73 -9.88 3.89 13.17
N THR A 74 -9.57 2.99 14.11
CA THR A 74 -10.56 2.31 14.94
C THR A 74 -10.29 2.58 16.42
N ASN A 75 -11.28 3.02 17.17
CA ASN A 75 -11.23 3.08 18.62
C ASN A 75 -11.31 1.66 19.17
N ASN A 76 -10.26 1.20 19.86
CA ASN A 76 -10.15 -0.18 20.34
C ASN A 76 -11.13 -0.54 21.45
N THR A 77 -11.72 0.46 22.12
CA THR A 77 -12.70 0.25 23.20
C THR A 77 -14.12 0.19 22.67
N THR A 78 -14.49 1.12 21.78
CA THR A 78 -15.87 1.25 21.29
C THR A 78 -16.12 0.52 19.97
N GLY A 79 -15.06 0.22 19.20
CA GLY A 79 -15.15 -0.28 17.84
C GLY A 79 -15.53 0.79 16.81
N GLU A 80 -15.74 2.05 17.24
CA GLU A 80 -16.01 3.16 16.32
C GLU A 80 -14.87 3.32 15.33
N THR A 81 -15.18 3.42 14.03
CA THR A 81 -14.19 3.41 12.96
C THR A 81 -14.47 4.52 11.96
N HIS A 82 -13.45 5.28 11.63
CA HIS A 82 -13.48 6.34 10.64
C HIS A 82 -12.27 6.29 9.71
N TYR A 83 -12.35 7.03 8.60
CA TYR A 83 -11.35 7.00 7.55
C TYR A 83 -10.82 8.40 7.25
N ILE A 84 -9.51 8.49 7.08
CA ILE A 84 -8.79 9.72 6.79
C ILE A 84 -8.00 9.61 5.49
N LEU A 85 -7.58 10.74 4.95
CA LEU A 85 -6.75 10.85 3.77
C LEU A 85 -5.60 11.83 4.05
N THR A 86 -4.35 11.48 3.70
CA THR A 86 -3.22 12.43 3.77
C THR A 86 -3.40 13.55 2.72
N GLY A 87 -2.80 14.68 2.97
CA GLY A 87 -2.76 15.81 2.03
C GLY A 87 -1.90 15.54 0.79
N ALA A 88 -1.86 16.51 -0.12
CA ALA A 88 -1.04 16.46 -1.33
C ALA A 88 0.48 16.40 -1.03
N ASP A 89 0.89 16.89 0.14
CA ASP A 89 2.26 16.86 0.65
C ASP A 89 2.54 15.69 1.59
N GLY A 90 1.63 14.71 1.66
CA GLY A 90 1.72 13.56 2.54
C GLY A 90 1.44 13.85 4.00
N THR A 91 1.19 15.10 4.39
CA THR A 91 0.87 15.44 5.79
C THR A 91 -0.56 15.06 6.13
N TYR A 92 -0.78 14.73 7.39
CA TYR A 92 -2.10 14.64 8.00
C TYR A 92 -2.13 15.35 9.34
N THR A 93 -3.21 16.06 9.61
CA THR A 93 -3.57 16.55 10.95
C THR A 93 -5.08 16.52 11.11
N SER A 94 -5.55 16.08 12.26
CA SER A 94 -6.95 16.20 12.67
C SER A 94 -7.24 17.52 13.40
N ALA A 95 -6.19 18.24 13.79
CA ALA A 95 -6.33 19.54 14.47
C ALA A 95 -6.92 20.61 13.55
N ALA A 96 -7.48 21.64 14.16
CA ALA A 96 -8.29 22.71 13.56
C ALA A 96 -7.82 23.22 12.19
N GLY A 97 -8.78 23.64 11.37
CA GLY A 97 -8.60 24.10 9.99
C GLY A 97 -9.40 23.29 8.99
N LYS A 98 -10.01 22.18 9.42
CA LYS A 98 -11.01 21.44 8.66
C LYS A 98 -12.36 22.07 8.92
N THR A 99 -13.00 22.60 7.89
CA THR A 99 -14.29 23.33 8.01
C THR A 99 -15.46 22.43 8.34
N THR A 100 -15.30 21.11 8.22
CA THR A 100 -16.37 20.14 8.51
C THR A 100 -15.78 18.84 9.02
N ASN A 101 -15.98 18.52 10.29
CA ASN A 101 -15.66 17.19 10.86
C ASN A 101 -16.82 16.23 10.57
N THR A 102 -16.97 15.83 9.30
CA THR A 102 -18.13 15.09 8.82
C THR A 102 -17.90 13.63 8.57
N ASN A 103 -16.66 13.13 8.73
CA ASN A 103 -16.28 11.76 8.37
C ASN A 103 -16.69 11.40 6.93
N ALA A 104 -16.56 12.36 6.01
CA ALA A 104 -17.15 12.30 4.68
C ALA A 104 -16.66 11.14 3.80
N ASN A 105 -15.49 10.58 4.12
CA ASN A 105 -14.91 9.48 3.34
C ASN A 105 -15.35 8.09 3.83
N ASP A 106 -16.05 7.99 4.95
CA ASP A 106 -16.43 6.71 5.56
C ASP A 106 -17.30 5.86 4.63
N ALA A 107 -18.30 6.45 4.01
CA ALA A 107 -19.24 5.74 3.14
C ALA A 107 -18.56 5.05 1.94
N VAL A 108 -17.46 5.60 1.46
CA VAL A 108 -16.67 5.06 0.34
C VAL A 108 -15.65 4.06 0.85
N LEU A 109 -14.82 4.47 1.82
CA LEU A 109 -13.67 3.68 2.25
C LEU A 109 -14.05 2.46 3.11
N SER A 110 -15.20 2.47 3.80
CA SER A 110 -15.70 1.30 4.53
C SER A 110 -16.02 0.08 3.66
N GLN A 111 -16.08 0.26 2.34
CA GLN A 111 -16.33 -0.82 1.39
C GLN A 111 -15.05 -1.63 1.08
N TYR A 112 -13.87 -1.15 1.50
CA TYR A 112 -12.58 -1.78 1.23
C TYR A 112 -12.00 -2.42 2.51
N GLY A 113 -11.65 -3.71 2.40
CA GLY A 113 -10.94 -4.46 3.43
C GLY A 113 -9.41 -4.27 3.35
N ASP A 114 -8.68 -4.91 4.26
CA ASP A 114 -7.22 -4.78 4.38
C ASP A 114 -6.44 -5.35 3.17
N LYS A 115 -7.07 -6.24 2.41
CA LYS A 115 -6.46 -6.89 1.23
C LYS A 115 -6.84 -6.24 -0.09
N ASP A 116 -7.87 -5.40 -0.09
CA ASP A 116 -8.36 -4.76 -1.30
C ASP A 116 -7.41 -3.67 -1.77
N VAL A 117 -7.22 -3.57 -3.07
CA VAL A 117 -6.49 -2.46 -3.69
C VAL A 117 -7.50 -1.41 -4.14
N ILE A 118 -7.45 -0.24 -3.52
CA ILE A 118 -8.34 0.88 -3.85
C ILE A 118 -7.89 1.48 -5.19
N PRO A 119 -8.76 1.51 -6.21
CA PRO A 119 -8.47 2.12 -7.50
C PRO A 119 -8.14 3.61 -7.38
N GLN A 120 -7.24 4.12 -8.22
CA GLN A 120 -6.87 5.54 -8.22
C GLN A 120 -8.10 6.44 -8.44
N SER A 121 -9.04 6.04 -9.30
CA SER A 121 -10.29 6.78 -9.55
C SER A 121 -11.15 6.96 -8.29
N VAL A 122 -11.12 5.98 -7.38
CA VAL A 122 -11.80 6.09 -6.08
C VAL A 122 -11.06 7.06 -5.18
N VAL A 123 -9.72 6.95 -5.07
CA VAL A 123 -8.89 7.90 -4.31
C VAL A 123 -9.13 9.33 -4.81
N ASP A 124 -9.22 9.53 -6.12
CA ASP A 124 -9.47 10.85 -6.73
C ASP A 124 -10.84 11.43 -6.35
N SER A 125 -11.83 10.57 -6.13
CA SER A 125 -13.19 10.98 -5.75
C SER A 125 -13.36 11.35 -4.28
N LEU A 126 -12.39 10.99 -3.40
CA LEU A 126 -12.47 11.26 -1.96
C LEU A 126 -12.41 12.75 -1.65
N ALA A 127 -13.09 13.16 -0.59
CA ALA A 127 -13.01 14.51 -0.06
C ALA A 127 -11.63 14.79 0.54
N LYS A 128 -10.85 15.68 -0.08
CA LYS A 128 -9.45 15.95 0.28
C LYS A 128 -9.30 16.75 1.58
N ASP A 129 -10.34 17.45 1.99
CA ASP A 129 -10.44 18.32 3.18
C ASP A 129 -11.43 17.77 4.23
N ALA A 130 -11.84 16.52 4.12
CA ALA A 130 -12.72 15.89 5.09
C ALA A 130 -12.12 15.92 6.49
N GLY A 131 -12.83 16.50 7.45
CA GLY A 131 -12.49 16.46 8.86
C GLY A 131 -12.92 15.13 9.50
N LEU A 132 -12.24 14.77 10.57
CA LEU A 132 -12.48 13.56 11.37
C LEU A 132 -13.19 13.92 12.69
N TRP A 133 -14.10 13.06 13.15
CA TRP A 133 -14.69 13.18 14.47
C TRP A 133 -15.07 11.83 15.05
N PHE A 134 -14.55 11.51 16.22
CA PHE A 134 -14.93 10.36 17.03
C PHE A 134 -15.91 10.75 18.12
N GLY A 135 -16.80 9.82 18.49
CA GLY A 135 -17.76 10.00 19.56
C GLY A 135 -19.08 10.63 19.11
N MET A 136 -19.42 10.50 17.83
CA MET A 136 -20.77 10.80 17.32
C MET A 136 -21.76 9.67 17.66
N GLY A 137 -21.42 8.86 18.66
CA GLY A 137 -22.09 7.61 18.93
C GLY A 137 -23.49 7.72 19.51
N SER A 138 -24.10 6.56 19.66
CA SER A 138 -25.50 6.24 19.94
C SER A 138 -26.10 6.80 21.23
N GLU A 139 -25.37 7.51 22.06
CA GLU A 139 -25.85 7.98 23.36
C GLU A 139 -26.36 9.43 23.38
N GLY A 140 -26.60 10.05 22.26
CA GLY A 140 -27.33 11.32 22.15
C GLY A 140 -26.72 12.54 22.86
N THR A 141 -25.61 12.38 23.55
CA THR A 141 -24.92 13.43 24.32
C THR A 141 -23.56 13.80 23.77
N MET A 142 -23.04 13.05 22.81
CA MET A 142 -21.81 13.39 22.12
C MET A 142 -22.17 14.37 21.01
N THR A 143 -21.93 15.58 21.33
CA THR A 143 -22.29 16.76 20.57
C THR A 143 -21.71 16.80 19.17
N ALA A 144 -22.37 17.58 18.32
CA ALA A 144 -21.85 17.99 17.02
C ALA A 144 -20.36 18.34 17.11
N ALA A 145 -19.61 17.97 16.07
CA ALA A 145 -18.21 18.29 15.93
C ALA A 145 -17.94 19.76 16.24
N ASN A 146 -16.94 20.01 17.07
CA ASN A 146 -16.55 21.35 17.45
C ASN A 146 -15.05 21.51 17.27
N ASP A 147 -14.64 22.36 16.34
CA ASP A 147 -13.24 22.60 15.99
C ASP A 147 -12.40 23.18 17.16
N SER A 148 -13.04 23.64 18.23
CA SER A 148 -12.35 24.06 19.45
C SER A 148 -11.90 22.87 20.32
N TYR A 149 -12.32 21.66 20.00
CA TYR A 149 -11.97 20.43 20.70
C TYR A 149 -11.29 19.45 19.74
N GLY A 150 -10.45 18.56 20.27
CA GLY A 150 -9.78 17.55 19.47
C GLY A 150 -10.76 16.57 18.83
N SER A 151 -10.36 16.00 17.71
CA SER A 151 -11.19 15.08 16.92
C SER A 151 -11.36 13.70 17.54
N PHE A 152 -10.43 13.29 18.42
CA PHE A 152 -10.42 12.00 19.09
C PHE A 152 -10.86 12.14 20.55
N VAL A 153 -11.69 11.23 21.04
CA VAL A 153 -11.98 11.09 22.47
C VAL A 153 -10.85 10.34 23.18
N TYR A 154 -10.79 10.42 24.51
CA TYR A 154 -9.90 9.58 25.31
C TYR A 154 -10.01 8.12 24.90
N GLY A 155 -8.88 7.46 24.68
CA GLY A 155 -8.85 6.04 24.32
C GLY A 155 -7.62 5.62 23.53
N THR A 156 -7.52 4.33 23.28
CA THR A 156 -6.50 3.73 22.43
C THR A 156 -7.09 3.39 21.07
N TYR A 157 -6.35 3.68 20.05
CA TYR A 157 -6.75 3.55 18.64
C TYR A 157 -5.79 2.69 17.87
N THR A 158 -6.29 1.99 16.87
CA THR A 158 -5.49 1.35 15.82
C THR A 158 -5.62 2.18 14.55
N ILE A 159 -4.50 2.57 13.97
CA ILE A 159 -4.40 3.19 12.64
C ILE A 159 -3.85 2.16 11.66
N THR A 160 -4.54 1.93 10.55
CA THR A 160 -4.15 0.99 9.49
C THR A 160 -4.24 1.69 8.15
N GLU A 161 -3.15 1.66 7.40
CA GLU A 161 -3.14 2.13 6.02
C GLU A 161 -3.94 1.20 5.13
N LEU A 162 -4.72 1.77 4.20
CA LEU A 162 -5.41 1.02 3.16
C LEU A 162 -4.57 1.02 1.88
N LYS A 163 -4.50 -0.13 1.22
CA LYS A 163 -3.71 -0.32 0.01
C LYS A 163 -4.37 0.37 -1.18
N THR A 164 -3.60 1.15 -1.92
CA THR A 164 -4.03 1.79 -3.17
C THR A 164 -3.22 1.28 -4.36
N GLU A 165 -3.63 1.59 -5.58
CA GLU A 165 -2.82 1.29 -6.77
C GLU A 165 -1.40 1.89 -6.67
N ALA A 166 -1.27 3.10 -6.11
CA ALA A 166 0.02 3.78 -5.94
C ALA A 166 0.92 3.13 -4.87
N THR A 167 0.35 2.40 -3.91
CA THR A 167 1.09 1.78 -2.80
C THR A 167 1.05 0.25 -2.83
N ARG A 168 0.48 -0.37 -3.87
CA ARG A 168 0.28 -1.83 -3.93
C ARG A 168 1.57 -2.65 -3.78
N SER A 169 2.70 -2.10 -4.21
CA SER A 169 4.04 -2.72 -4.09
C SER A 169 4.80 -2.27 -2.84
N MET A 170 4.11 -1.75 -1.82
CA MET A 170 4.74 -1.28 -0.60
C MET A 170 4.21 -2.04 0.63
N LYS A 171 5.01 -2.11 1.67
CA LYS A 171 4.56 -2.60 2.97
C LYS A 171 3.65 -1.57 3.61
N MET A 172 2.44 -1.98 3.97
CA MET A 172 1.44 -1.12 4.60
C MET A 172 1.79 -0.84 6.06
N TYR A 173 1.45 0.37 6.50
CA TYR A 173 1.64 0.79 7.88
C TYR A 173 0.44 0.41 8.74
N THR A 174 0.72 -0.15 9.92
CA THR A 174 -0.26 -0.29 11.00
C THR A 174 0.41 -0.02 12.33
N SER A 175 -0.29 0.64 13.24
CA SER A 175 0.20 0.94 14.59
C SER A 175 -0.96 1.24 15.54
N THR A 176 -0.64 1.38 16.83
CA THR A 176 -1.57 1.86 17.84
C THR A 176 -1.07 3.16 18.44
N PHE A 177 -2.02 4.02 18.88
CA PHE A 177 -1.73 5.24 19.61
C PHE A 177 -2.79 5.48 20.69
N THR A 178 -2.49 6.35 21.65
CA THR A 178 -3.40 6.67 22.77
C THR A 178 -3.60 8.18 22.87
N ILE A 179 -4.85 8.59 23.00
CA ILE A 179 -5.26 9.95 23.36
C ILE A 179 -5.61 9.94 24.85
N ASP A 180 -4.76 10.57 25.65
CA ASP A 180 -4.85 10.58 27.12
C ASP A 180 -4.78 11.97 27.74
N THR A 181 -4.52 12.99 26.92
CA THR A 181 -4.30 14.37 27.39
C THR A 181 -5.18 15.32 26.60
N ASP A 182 -5.98 16.11 27.32
CA ASP A 182 -6.90 17.09 26.74
C ASP A 182 -6.17 18.18 25.96
N GLY A 183 -6.66 18.46 24.76
CA GLY A 183 -6.13 19.52 23.88
C GLY A 183 -4.76 19.23 23.27
N LYS A 184 -4.19 18.04 23.47
CA LYS A 184 -2.88 17.68 22.91
C LYS A 184 -3.00 17.18 21.48
N VAL A 185 -2.10 17.64 20.61
CA VAL A 185 -1.85 16.99 19.31
C VAL A 185 -0.75 15.95 19.48
N LEU A 186 -1.11 14.68 19.24
CA LEU A 186 -0.15 13.57 19.23
C LEU A 186 0.50 13.53 17.84
N ASP A 187 1.82 13.71 17.77
CA ASP A 187 2.58 13.59 16.53
C ASP A 187 3.22 12.21 16.43
N LEU A 188 2.83 11.43 15.40
CA LEU A 188 3.47 10.15 15.08
C LEU A 188 4.77 10.31 14.27
N GLY A 189 5.14 11.56 13.91
CA GLY A 189 6.32 11.85 13.11
C GLY A 189 6.19 11.33 11.67
N THR A 190 7.25 10.69 11.17
CA THR A 190 7.27 10.14 9.82
C THR A 190 6.77 8.69 9.80
N VAL A 191 5.69 8.47 9.06
CA VAL A 191 5.09 7.16 8.77
C VAL A 191 5.56 6.72 7.39
N ASN A 192 6.41 5.69 7.35
CA ASN A 192 7.04 5.25 6.10
C ASN A 192 6.32 4.04 5.49
N ASN A 193 6.21 4.05 4.16
CA ASN A 193 6.03 2.84 3.36
C ASN A 193 7.36 2.35 2.82
N VAL A 194 7.60 1.06 2.90
CA VAL A 194 8.81 0.40 2.41
C VAL A 194 8.47 -0.27 1.07
N PRO A 195 9.01 0.23 -0.07
CA PRO A 195 8.76 -0.38 -1.37
C PRO A 195 9.39 -1.76 -1.46
N MET A 196 8.60 -2.76 -1.84
CA MET A 196 9.09 -4.06 -2.29
C MET A 196 9.35 -3.99 -3.79
N GLY A 197 10.28 -4.79 -4.31
CA GLY A 197 10.56 -4.79 -5.74
C GLY A 197 11.30 -6.03 -6.18
N ILE A 198 11.16 -6.36 -7.46
CA ILE A 198 11.95 -7.37 -8.16
C ILE A 198 12.56 -6.77 -9.41
N LYS A 199 13.71 -7.32 -9.83
CA LYS A 199 14.38 -7.06 -11.09
C LYS A 199 14.98 -8.37 -11.56
N THR A 200 14.89 -8.67 -12.85
CA THR A 200 15.18 -9.99 -13.37
C THR A 200 16.22 -9.99 -14.48
N THR A 201 16.86 -11.13 -14.70
CA THR A 201 17.81 -11.36 -15.78
C THR A 201 17.66 -12.79 -16.27
N LEU A 202 17.07 -12.95 -17.47
CA LEU A 202 16.86 -14.24 -18.12
C LEU A 202 18.09 -14.61 -18.96
N VAL A 203 18.65 -15.78 -18.72
CA VAL A 203 19.85 -16.28 -19.42
C VAL A 203 19.75 -17.76 -19.73
N ASP A 204 20.58 -18.23 -20.66
CA ASP A 204 20.82 -19.64 -20.90
C ASP A 204 21.78 -20.26 -19.88
N VAL A 205 22.12 -21.53 -20.01
CA VAL A 205 23.03 -22.26 -19.11
C VAL A 205 24.47 -21.71 -19.11
N ASN A 206 24.84 -20.89 -20.07
CA ASN A 206 26.15 -20.24 -20.17
C ASN A 206 26.13 -18.79 -19.66
N GLY A 207 24.97 -18.29 -19.27
CA GLY A 207 24.77 -16.90 -18.83
C GLY A 207 24.57 -15.92 -19.99
N GLU A 208 24.13 -16.40 -21.17
CA GLU A 208 23.99 -15.60 -22.37
C GLU A 208 22.51 -15.29 -22.69
N HIS A 209 22.28 -14.17 -23.41
CA HIS A 209 20.96 -13.75 -23.88
C HIS A 209 20.61 -14.25 -25.27
N PHE A 210 21.36 -15.22 -25.77
CA PHE A 210 21.08 -15.91 -27.04
C PHE A 210 21.52 -17.37 -26.92
N THR A 211 20.77 -18.25 -27.58
CA THR A 211 21.05 -19.68 -27.55
C THR A 211 20.47 -20.42 -28.74
N GLU A 212 20.98 -21.61 -29.07
CA GLU A 212 20.48 -22.40 -30.18
C GLU A 212 19.05 -22.93 -29.92
N PRO A 213 18.18 -22.92 -30.95
CA PRO A 213 16.83 -23.46 -30.85
C PRO A 213 16.80 -24.99 -30.94
N VAL A 214 16.99 -25.68 -29.81
CA VAL A 214 17.00 -27.15 -29.75
C VAL A 214 15.76 -27.69 -29.03
N SER A 215 15.52 -29.00 -29.14
CA SER A 215 14.30 -29.66 -28.62
C SER A 215 14.22 -29.71 -27.09
N SER A 216 15.28 -29.39 -26.38
CA SER A 216 15.27 -29.26 -24.91
C SER A 216 16.28 -28.22 -24.52
N ILE A 217 15.79 -27.10 -24.03
CA ILE A 217 16.59 -25.96 -23.54
C ILE A 217 16.15 -25.64 -22.13
N THR A 218 17.11 -25.17 -21.34
CA THR A 218 16.83 -24.61 -20.00
C THR A 218 17.29 -23.16 -19.98
N LEU A 219 16.35 -22.24 -19.63
CA LEU A 219 16.64 -20.86 -19.31
C LEU A 219 16.44 -20.65 -17.82
N THR A 220 17.28 -19.82 -17.22
CA THR A 220 17.14 -19.42 -15.82
C THR A 220 16.93 -17.92 -15.73
N ASP A 221 15.87 -17.52 -15.05
CA ASP A 221 15.65 -16.14 -14.70
C ASP A 221 16.15 -15.89 -13.27
N HIS A 222 17.16 -15.05 -13.15
CA HIS A 222 17.72 -14.61 -11.88
C HIS A 222 16.97 -13.41 -11.36
N VAL A 223 16.04 -13.62 -10.43
CA VAL A 223 15.17 -12.58 -9.87
C VAL A 223 15.80 -11.98 -8.62
N ALA A 224 16.35 -10.78 -8.75
CA ALA A 224 16.81 -9.99 -7.62
C ALA A 224 15.61 -9.33 -6.92
N TYR A 225 15.46 -9.54 -5.62
CA TYR A 225 14.39 -8.96 -4.81
C TYR A 225 14.90 -7.98 -3.76
N LYS A 226 14.07 -7.03 -3.34
CA LYS A 226 14.39 -6.07 -2.29
C LYS A 226 13.26 -5.88 -1.28
N ASN A 227 13.66 -5.61 -0.04
CA ASN A 227 12.79 -5.26 1.08
C ASN A 227 11.76 -6.33 1.45
N LEU A 228 12.02 -7.61 1.22
CA LEU A 228 11.13 -8.69 1.65
C LEU A 228 11.26 -8.96 3.15
N ASP A 229 10.25 -9.63 3.74
CA ASP A 229 10.27 -10.09 5.12
C ASP A 229 10.87 -11.50 5.18
N THR A 230 11.82 -11.72 6.07
CA THR A 230 12.55 -12.99 6.17
C THR A 230 11.77 -14.09 6.90
N ASP A 231 10.63 -13.77 7.47
CA ASP A 231 9.71 -14.68 8.17
C ASP A 231 8.48 -15.06 7.34
N LYS A 232 8.41 -14.61 6.08
CA LYS A 232 7.29 -14.90 5.17
C LYS A 232 7.74 -15.77 4.00
N THR A 233 6.86 -16.68 3.57
CA THR A 233 7.02 -17.42 2.33
C THR A 233 6.35 -16.65 1.20
N TYR A 234 7.12 -16.37 0.16
CA TYR A 234 6.68 -15.70 -1.05
C TYR A 234 6.53 -16.71 -2.19
N THR A 235 5.58 -16.42 -3.07
CA THR A 235 5.40 -17.15 -4.34
C THR A 235 5.89 -16.24 -5.46
N LEU A 236 6.88 -16.72 -6.22
CA LEU A 236 7.39 -16.08 -7.42
C LEU A 236 6.89 -16.84 -8.64
N THR A 237 6.14 -16.17 -9.51
CA THR A 237 5.58 -16.72 -10.74
C THR A 237 6.27 -16.08 -11.92
N GLY A 238 6.97 -16.90 -12.72
CA GLY A 238 7.59 -16.50 -13.96
C GLY A 238 6.79 -17.02 -15.16
N THR A 239 6.52 -16.18 -16.14
CA THR A 239 5.84 -16.55 -17.38
C THR A 239 6.71 -16.16 -18.57
N LEU A 240 7.05 -17.15 -19.41
CA LEU A 240 7.73 -16.93 -20.68
C LEU A 240 6.72 -16.62 -21.79
N TYR A 241 7.02 -15.62 -22.58
CA TYR A 241 6.29 -15.26 -23.78
C TYR A 241 7.21 -15.34 -25.02
N VAL A 242 6.70 -15.89 -26.11
CA VAL A 242 7.34 -15.74 -27.44
C VAL A 242 7.03 -14.34 -27.93
N LYS A 243 8.08 -13.60 -28.31
CA LYS A 243 7.99 -12.22 -28.83
C LYS A 243 8.11 -12.23 -30.34
N GLU A 244 7.11 -11.70 -31.03
CA GLU A 244 7.10 -11.46 -32.48
C GLU A 244 6.69 -10.01 -32.75
N GLY A 245 7.69 -9.14 -32.90
CA GLY A 245 7.45 -7.70 -32.92
C GLY A 245 6.85 -7.22 -31.60
N ASP A 246 5.66 -6.60 -31.63
CA ASP A 246 4.92 -6.19 -30.43
C ASP A 246 4.01 -7.26 -29.86
N ALA A 247 3.81 -8.37 -30.57
CA ALA A 247 2.93 -9.44 -30.12
C ALA A 247 3.64 -10.39 -29.16
N LEU A 248 2.93 -10.74 -28.07
CA LEU A 248 3.36 -11.71 -27.08
C LEU A 248 2.41 -12.90 -27.08
N THR A 249 2.96 -14.12 -27.14
CA THR A 249 2.21 -15.36 -27.01
C THR A 249 2.78 -16.14 -25.85
N GLU A 250 1.96 -16.44 -24.84
CA GLU A 250 2.39 -17.22 -23.68
C GLU A 250 2.92 -18.60 -24.12
N LEU A 251 4.10 -18.94 -23.63
CA LEU A 251 4.77 -20.21 -23.90
C LEU A 251 4.60 -21.16 -22.70
N MET A 252 4.95 -20.69 -21.51
CA MET A 252 4.84 -21.49 -20.29
C MET A 252 4.93 -20.61 -19.05
N THR A 253 4.48 -21.17 -17.91
CA THR A 253 4.56 -20.52 -16.60
C THR A 253 5.17 -21.50 -15.60
N GLU A 254 6.09 -21.01 -14.77
CA GLU A 254 6.70 -21.71 -13.64
C GLU A 254 6.53 -20.91 -12.35
N THR A 255 6.46 -21.65 -11.24
CA THR A 255 6.22 -21.03 -9.92
C THR A 255 7.17 -21.61 -8.88
N VAL A 256 7.76 -20.74 -8.06
CA VAL A 256 8.68 -21.11 -6.99
C VAL A 256 8.25 -20.45 -5.69
N ASP A 257 8.05 -21.26 -4.64
CA ASP A 257 7.85 -20.76 -3.28
C ASP A 257 9.19 -20.66 -2.56
N PHE A 258 9.46 -19.52 -1.91
CA PHE A 258 10.70 -19.33 -1.16
C PHE A 258 10.50 -18.45 0.07
N THR A 259 11.34 -18.66 1.09
CA THR A 259 11.45 -17.77 2.25
C THR A 259 12.80 -17.07 2.18
N PRO A 260 12.83 -15.73 2.07
CA PRO A 260 14.07 -14.98 1.94
C PRO A 260 14.99 -15.17 3.16
N ALA A 261 16.27 -15.47 2.94
CA ALA A 261 17.24 -15.49 4.03
C ALA A 261 17.61 -14.08 4.53
N GLU A 262 17.59 -13.12 3.60
CA GLU A 262 17.88 -11.70 3.83
C GLU A 262 16.78 -10.85 3.18
N LYS A 263 16.62 -9.59 3.62
CA LYS A 263 15.63 -8.66 3.06
C LYS A 263 15.82 -8.38 1.56
N ASN A 264 17.06 -8.51 1.10
CA ASN A 264 17.46 -8.34 -0.30
C ASN A 264 18.26 -9.57 -0.71
N GLY A 265 18.03 -10.09 -1.91
CA GLY A 265 18.71 -11.27 -2.40
C GLY A 265 18.24 -11.64 -3.79
N THR A 266 18.44 -12.90 -4.16
CA THR A 266 18.03 -13.46 -5.45
C THR A 266 17.29 -14.76 -5.27
N GLN A 267 16.35 -15.03 -6.19
CA GLN A 267 15.66 -16.30 -6.33
C GLN A 267 15.61 -16.64 -7.81
N ASP A 268 15.95 -17.88 -8.17
CA ASP A 268 15.90 -18.33 -9.56
C ASP A 268 14.53 -18.92 -9.91
N VAL A 269 14.08 -18.66 -11.14
CA VAL A 269 12.99 -19.38 -11.81
C VAL A 269 13.58 -20.08 -13.04
N THR A 270 13.34 -21.38 -13.19
CA THR A 270 13.95 -22.20 -14.25
C THR A 270 12.87 -22.70 -15.19
N PHE A 271 13.04 -22.45 -16.49
CA PHE A 271 12.15 -22.86 -17.56
C PHE A 271 12.81 -23.91 -18.44
N THR A 272 12.17 -25.05 -18.63
CA THR A 272 12.67 -26.11 -19.54
C THR A 272 11.60 -26.42 -20.59
N PHE A 273 11.96 -26.25 -21.87
CA PHE A 273 10.99 -26.40 -22.96
C PHE A 273 11.66 -26.80 -24.30
N ASP A 274 10.84 -27.12 -25.30
CA ASP A 274 11.25 -27.34 -26.69
C ASP A 274 11.30 -26.00 -27.45
N ALA A 275 12.52 -25.56 -27.84
CA ALA A 275 12.74 -24.34 -28.57
C ALA A 275 12.92 -24.57 -30.08
N SER A 276 12.80 -25.80 -30.60
CA SER A 276 13.07 -26.12 -32.03
C SER A 276 12.21 -25.31 -33.01
N GLY A 277 11.02 -24.86 -32.60
CA GLY A 277 10.14 -23.99 -33.38
C GLY A 277 10.39 -22.48 -33.23
N LEU A 278 11.43 -22.05 -32.48
CA LEU A 278 11.69 -20.66 -32.16
C LEU A 278 12.83 -20.01 -32.97
N VAL A 279 13.27 -20.66 -34.05
CA VAL A 279 14.31 -20.13 -34.95
C VAL A 279 13.96 -18.71 -35.42
N GLY A 280 14.83 -17.73 -35.19
CA GLY A 280 14.65 -16.32 -35.54
C GLY A 280 13.67 -15.56 -34.63
N LYS A 281 13.24 -16.15 -33.51
CA LYS A 281 12.37 -15.52 -32.52
C LYS A 281 13.10 -15.23 -31.23
N SER A 282 12.44 -14.51 -30.32
CA SER A 282 12.90 -14.28 -28.96
C SER A 282 11.83 -14.70 -27.95
N VAL A 283 12.26 -15.00 -26.73
CA VAL A 283 11.37 -15.14 -25.58
C VAL A 283 11.68 -14.07 -24.57
N VAL A 284 10.66 -13.57 -23.88
CA VAL A 284 10.77 -12.62 -22.79
C VAL A 284 10.10 -13.19 -21.55
N ALA A 285 10.74 -13.05 -20.38
CA ALA A 285 10.19 -13.46 -19.11
C ALA A 285 9.50 -12.31 -18.38
N PHE A 286 8.32 -12.58 -17.80
CA PHE A 286 7.62 -11.66 -16.93
C PHE A 286 7.45 -12.32 -15.56
N GLU A 287 7.79 -11.58 -14.51
CA GLU A 287 7.71 -12.08 -13.13
C GLU A 287 6.72 -11.30 -12.29
N GLU A 288 6.03 -12.05 -11.43
CA GLU A 288 5.16 -11.54 -10.39
C GLU A 288 5.48 -12.19 -9.05
N LEU A 289 5.64 -11.36 -8.03
CA LEU A 289 5.88 -11.77 -6.65
C LEU A 289 4.63 -11.55 -5.82
N SER A 290 4.23 -12.56 -5.06
CA SER A 290 3.10 -12.49 -4.13
C SER A 290 3.42 -13.12 -2.78
N VAL A 291 2.61 -12.80 -1.75
CA VAL A 291 2.63 -13.43 -0.42
C VAL A 291 1.21 -13.73 0.00
N ASN A 292 0.91 -14.99 0.33
CA ASN A 292 -0.46 -15.45 0.64
C ASN A 292 -1.51 -15.06 -0.43
N GLY A 293 -1.09 -15.04 -1.70
CA GLY A 293 -1.92 -14.62 -2.83
C GLY A 293 -2.11 -13.11 -2.97
N GLU A 294 -1.45 -12.28 -2.13
CA GLU A 294 -1.46 -10.83 -2.28
C GLU A 294 -0.26 -10.37 -3.10
N PHE A 295 -0.52 -9.53 -4.10
CA PHE A 295 0.49 -8.93 -4.96
C PHE A 295 1.53 -8.12 -4.14
N CYS A 296 2.81 -8.31 -4.44
CA CYS A 296 3.93 -7.59 -3.82
C CYS A 296 4.72 -6.75 -4.82
N ALA A 297 5.12 -7.34 -5.95
CA ALA A 297 5.92 -6.68 -6.97
C ALA A 297 5.80 -7.42 -8.30
N GLU A 298 6.12 -6.74 -9.40
CA GLU A 298 6.21 -7.34 -10.72
C GLU A 298 7.35 -6.72 -11.52
N HIS A 299 7.86 -7.47 -12.50
CA HIS A 299 8.74 -6.98 -13.55
C HIS A 299 8.23 -7.51 -14.89
N LYS A 300 7.56 -6.66 -15.66
CA LYS A 300 6.86 -6.99 -16.90
C LYS A 300 7.17 -5.92 -17.96
N ASP A 301 8.40 -5.94 -18.48
CA ASP A 301 8.81 -5.07 -19.56
C ASP A 301 9.20 -5.90 -20.78
N LYS A 302 8.35 -5.89 -21.81
CA LYS A 302 8.58 -6.67 -23.05
C LYS A 302 9.82 -6.20 -23.84
N ASP A 303 10.32 -5.02 -23.55
CA ASP A 303 11.43 -4.40 -24.26
C ASP A 303 12.73 -4.38 -23.43
N ASP A 304 12.72 -4.97 -22.22
CA ASP A 304 13.95 -5.16 -21.43
C ASP A 304 14.81 -6.28 -22.04
N GLU A 305 15.98 -5.91 -22.53
CA GLU A 305 16.96 -6.85 -23.10
C GLU A 305 17.45 -7.85 -22.06
N ASN A 306 17.49 -7.49 -20.77
CA ASN A 306 17.88 -8.42 -19.70
C ASN A 306 16.84 -9.51 -19.45
N GLN A 307 15.57 -9.28 -19.83
CA GLN A 307 14.50 -10.28 -19.71
C GLN A 307 14.32 -11.10 -20.98
N THR A 308 15.14 -10.87 -22.01
CA THR A 308 14.93 -11.43 -23.35
C THR A 308 16.07 -12.36 -23.73
N VAL A 309 15.73 -13.57 -24.23
CA VAL A 309 16.68 -14.50 -24.87
C VAL A 309 16.25 -14.71 -26.31
N THR A 310 17.22 -14.56 -27.22
CA THR A 310 17.01 -14.69 -28.69
C THR A 310 17.51 -16.04 -29.21
N PHE A 311 16.74 -16.64 -30.10
CA PHE A 311 17.09 -17.86 -30.83
C PHE A 311 17.50 -17.47 -32.26
N PRO A 312 18.81 -17.29 -32.55
CA PRO A 312 19.25 -16.82 -33.84
C PRO A 312 18.90 -17.82 -34.94
N GLY A 313 18.52 -17.31 -36.07
CA GLY A 313 18.29 -18.10 -37.26
C GLY A 313 19.22 -17.65 -38.41
N ILE A 314 19.88 -18.60 -39.03
CA ILE A 314 20.71 -18.32 -40.24
C ILE A 314 20.07 -19.03 -41.40
N GLN A 315 19.78 -18.26 -42.47
CA GLN A 315 19.33 -18.78 -43.73
C GLN A 315 20.33 -18.38 -44.85
N THR A 316 20.75 -19.34 -45.62
CA THR A 316 21.64 -19.07 -46.77
C THR A 316 20.96 -19.39 -48.07
N THR A 317 21.32 -18.66 -49.12
CA THR A 317 20.87 -18.90 -50.51
C THR A 317 22.05 -18.75 -51.43
N ALA A 318 22.56 -19.88 -51.93
CA ALA A 318 23.64 -19.91 -52.91
C ALA A 318 23.09 -19.83 -54.33
N ARG A 319 23.62 -18.93 -55.14
CA ARG A 319 23.20 -18.73 -56.52
C ARG A 319 24.44 -18.57 -57.41
N ASP A 320 24.31 -19.01 -58.68
CA ASP A 320 25.27 -18.65 -59.70
C ASP A 320 25.26 -17.14 -59.94
N ASN A 321 26.46 -16.51 -59.95
CA ASN A 321 26.60 -15.07 -60.08
C ASN A 321 26.18 -14.51 -61.48
N VAL A 322 26.01 -15.38 -62.47
CA VAL A 322 25.66 -14.99 -63.83
C VAL A 322 24.19 -15.25 -64.13
N THR A 323 23.69 -16.42 -63.76
CA THR A 323 22.30 -16.81 -64.02
C THR A 323 21.31 -16.38 -62.89
N GLU A 324 21.86 -16.05 -61.74
CA GLU A 324 21.12 -15.68 -60.55
C GLU A 324 20.13 -16.77 -60.04
N ASP A 325 20.29 -18.01 -60.55
CA ASP A 325 19.51 -19.16 -60.14
C ASP A 325 20.36 -20.22 -59.43
N HIS A 326 19.78 -21.38 -59.08
CA HIS A 326 20.47 -22.50 -58.39
C HIS A 326 21.12 -23.49 -59.37
N VAL A 327 21.14 -23.18 -60.66
CA VAL A 327 21.71 -24.03 -61.71
C VAL A 327 22.78 -23.29 -62.40
N SER A 328 23.98 -23.88 -62.51
CA SER A 328 25.13 -23.32 -63.22
C SER A 328 25.55 -24.23 -64.32
N ASN A 329 26.02 -23.67 -65.45
CA ASN A 329 26.63 -24.42 -66.52
C ASN A 329 28.03 -24.87 -66.14
N ALA A 330 28.42 -26.11 -66.50
CA ALA A 330 29.76 -26.61 -66.23
C ALA A 330 30.76 -25.86 -67.16
N THR A 331 31.58 -24.96 -66.59
CA THR A 331 32.66 -24.21 -67.26
C THR A 331 33.92 -24.32 -66.38
N ASP A 332 35.05 -23.87 -66.95
CA ASP A 332 36.34 -23.93 -66.27
C ASP A 332 36.45 -23.02 -65.03
N SER A 333 35.52 -22.09 -64.91
CA SER A 333 35.44 -21.18 -63.76
C SER A 333 33.96 -20.81 -63.48
N ILE A 334 33.49 -21.05 -62.25
CA ILE A 334 32.15 -20.70 -61.81
C ILE A 334 32.27 -19.83 -60.56
N THR A 335 31.47 -18.78 -60.44
CA THR A 335 31.35 -17.96 -59.25
C THR A 335 29.99 -18.19 -58.65
N ILE A 336 29.96 -18.68 -57.41
CA ILE A 336 28.78 -18.84 -56.60
C ILE A 336 28.74 -17.72 -55.56
N VAL A 337 27.61 -17.04 -55.46
CA VAL A 337 27.33 -16.05 -54.42
C VAL A 337 26.39 -16.70 -53.39
N ASP A 338 26.82 -16.80 -52.18
CA ASP A 338 26.00 -17.22 -51.04
C ASP A 338 25.54 -16.01 -50.23
N THR A 339 24.26 -15.78 -50.19
CA THR A 339 23.66 -14.70 -49.40
C THR A 339 23.20 -15.28 -48.07
N VAL A 340 23.72 -14.70 -46.99
CA VAL A 340 23.39 -15.10 -45.63
C VAL A 340 22.42 -14.06 -45.02
N ALA A 341 21.25 -14.51 -44.64
CA ALA A 341 20.29 -13.74 -43.84
C ALA A 341 20.36 -14.22 -42.38
N TYR A 342 20.40 -13.31 -41.45
CA TYR A 342 20.48 -13.57 -40.04
C TYR A 342 19.64 -12.56 -39.23
#